data_a0c333c1dfe9a21712d7c46197c3557d
#
_entry.id   a0c333c1dfe9a21712d7c46197c3557d
#
_cell.length_a   1.000
_cell.length_b   1.000
_cell.length_c   1.000
_cell.angle_alpha   90.00
_cell.angle_beta   90.00
_cell.angle_gamma   90.00
#
_symmetry.space_group_name_H-M   'P 1'
#
loop_
_entity.id
_entity.type
_entity.pdbx_description
1 polymer ?
#
loop_
_entity_poly.entity_id
_entity_poly.type
_entity_poly.pdbx_seq_one_letter_code
_entity_poly.pdbx_strand_id
1 'polypeptide(L)' 'MNVQAGFVELVVRNLDKIEEVKESFPVTGGIDIIVKVEGPDVETIAKTILAKIHSIEGVSRTETHIVVPL' A
#
# COMPACT_ATOMS: atom_id res chain seq x y z
N MET A 1 3.32 1.45 5.33
CA MET A 1 2.51 2.65 5.01
C MET A 1 1.92 3.23 6.28
N ASN A 2 1.90 4.53 6.37
CA ASN A 2 1.25 5.23 7.48
C ASN A 2 -0.03 5.90 6.99
N VAL A 3 -1.04 5.91 7.86
CA VAL A 3 -2.33 6.51 7.57
C VAL A 3 -2.72 7.45 8.72
N GLN A 4 -3.64 8.37 8.43
CA GLN A 4 -4.18 9.26 9.44
C GLN A 4 -5.01 8.46 10.46
N ALA A 5 -5.03 8.94 11.70
CA ALA A 5 -5.80 8.30 12.76
C ALA A 5 -7.28 8.18 12.35
N GLY A 6 -7.84 6.98 12.57
CA GLY A 6 -9.22 6.68 12.22
C GLY A 6 -9.44 6.24 10.79
N PHE A 7 -8.41 6.21 9.93
CA PHE A 7 -8.55 5.88 8.52
C PHE A 7 -8.10 4.46 8.15
N VAL A 8 -7.62 3.65 9.11
CA VAL A 8 -7.07 2.33 8.80
C VAL A 8 -8.08 1.46 8.05
N GLU A 9 -9.29 1.34 8.55
CA GLU A 9 -10.32 0.49 7.92
C GLU A 9 -10.69 0.97 6.52
N LEU A 10 -10.88 2.27 6.36
CA LEU A 10 -11.21 2.86 5.06
C LEU A 10 -10.10 2.63 4.05
N VAL A 11 -8.84 2.82 4.46
CA VAL A 11 -7.69 2.61 3.59
C VAL A 11 -7.58 1.15 3.18
N VAL A 12 -7.74 0.21 4.11
CA VAL A 12 -7.72 -1.23 3.80
C VAL A 12 -8.80 -1.58 2.78
N ARG A 13 -10.00 -1.08 2.94
CA ARG A 13 -11.09 -1.32 1.98
C ARG A 13 -10.75 -0.79 0.59
N ASN A 14 -10.14 0.39 0.50
CA ASN A 14 -9.74 0.95 -0.78
C ASN A 14 -8.57 0.20 -1.40
N LEU A 15 -7.62 -0.27 -0.59
CA LEU A 15 -6.52 -1.10 -1.07
C LEU A 15 -7.04 -2.39 -1.70
N ASP A 16 -8.05 -3.01 -1.11
CA ASP A 16 -8.62 -4.26 -1.60
C ASP A 16 -9.26 -4.13 -2.98
N LYS A 17 -9.57 -2.92 -3.42
CA LYS A 17 -10.12 -2.65 -4.75
C LYS A 17 -9.06 -2.51 -5.83
N ILE A 18 -7.80 -2.44 -5.46
CA ILE A 18 -6.69 -2.27 -6.41
C ILE A 18 -6.22 -3.65 -6.85
N GLU A 19 -6.22 -3.90 -8.15
CA GLU A 19 -5.88 -5.20 -8.72
C GLU A 19 -4.47 -5.65 -8.35
N GLU A 20 -3.51 -4.73 -8.37
CA GLU A 20 -2.11 -5.03 -8.08
C GLU A 20 -1.84 -5.30 -6.60
N VAL A 21 -2.75 -4.92 -5.71
CA VAL A 21 -2.65 -5.21 -4.28
C VAL A 21 -3.12 -6.64 -4.03
N LYS A 22 -2.21 -7.49 -3.58
CA LYS A 22 -2.50 -8.91 -3.33
C LYS A 22 -2.88 -9.18 -1.89
N GLU A 23 -2.27 -8.48 -0.96
CA GLU A 23 -2.58 -8.61 0.47
C GLU A 23 -2.37 -7.26 1.15
N SER A 24 -3.14 -6.99 2.18
CA SER A 24 -2.93 -5.85 3.05
C SER A 24 -3.13 -6.27 4.50
N PHE A 25 -2.24 -5.80 5.37
CA PHE A 25 -2.24 -6.19 6.77
C PHE A 25 -2.18 -4.94 7.66
N PRO A 26 -3.24 -4.63 8.43
CA PRO A 26 -3.11 -3.68 9.52
C PRO A 26 -2.15 -4.25 10.56
N VAL A 27 -1.21 -3.44 11.02
CA VAL A 27 -0.20 -3.87 12.00
C VAL A 27 -0.05 -2.84 13.10
N THR A 28 0.60 -3.24 14.18
CA THR A 28 0.95 -2.34 15.27
C THR A 28 2.40 -1.86 15.12
N GLY A 29 2.75 -0.78 15.80
CA GLY A 29 4.10 -0.21 15.80
C GLY A 29 4.18 1.08 15.00
N GLY A 30 5.35 1.37 14.46
CA GLY A 30 5.61 2.61 13.73
C GLY A 30 5.01 2.67 12.34
N ILE A 31 4.48 1.55 11.85
CA ILE A 31 3.81 1.44 10.56
C ILE A 31 2.37 0.99 10.84
N ASP A 32 1.41 1.50 10.09
CA ASP A 32 0.00 1.18 10.28
C ASP A 32 -0.48 0.02 9.40
N ILE A 33 0.00 -0.06 8.18
CA ILE A 33 -0.43 -1.09 7.22
C ILE A 33 0.76 -1.57 6.40
N ILE A 34 0.87 -2.89 6.23
CA ILE A 34 1.79 -3.51 5.28
C ILE A 34 0.98 -3.95 4.07
N VAL A 35 1.44 -3.59 2.88
CA VAL A 35 0.74 -3.88 1.64
C VAL A 35 1.65 -4.67 0.71
N LYS A 36 1.15 -5.80 0.22
CA LYS A 36 1.86 -6.58 -0.80
C LYS A 36 1.32 -6.21 -2.17
N VAL A 37 2.19 -5.67 -3.00
CA VAL A 37 1.86 -5.25 -4.37
C VAL A 37 2.67 -6.10 -5.35
N GLU A 38 2.00 -6.61 -6.38
CA GLU A 38 2.65 -7.37 -7.44
C GLU A 38 2.36 -6.74 -8.79
N GLY A 39 3.33 -6.78 -9.68
CA GLY A 39 3.21 -6.31 -11.04
C GLY A 39 4.29 -6.93 -11.92
N PRO A 40 4.20 -6.77 -13.25
CA PRO A 40 5.14 -7.38 -14.18
C PRO A 40 6.55 -6.80 -14.11
N ASP A 41 6.69 -5.57 -13.62
CA ASP A 41 7.98 -4.90 -13.49
C ASP A 41 7.93 -3.80 -12.44
N VAL A 42 9.10 -3.30 -12.06
CA VAL A 42 9.23 -2.25 -11.04
C VAL A 42 8.54 -0.96 -11.47
N GLU A 43 8.61 -0.62 -12.75
CA GLU A 43 7.98 0.60 -13.27
C GLU A 43 6.46 0.57 -13.09
N THR A 44 5.83 -0.55 -13.41
CA THR A 44 4.37 -0.72 -13.22
C THR A 44 4.00 -0.63 -11.75
N ILE A 45 4.79 -1.25 -10.88
CA ILE A 45 4.57 -1.18 -9.43
C ILE A 45 4.67 0.27 -8.94
N ALA A 46 5.70 1.00 -9.37
CA ALA A 46 5.86 2.40 -8.99
C ALA A 46 4.69 3.26 -9.44
N LYS A 47 4.22 3.07 -10.66
CA LYS A 47 3.05 3.79 -11.18
C LYS A 47 1.79 3.49 -10.37
N THR A 48 1.58 2.22 -10.00
CA THR A 48 0.45 1.82 -9.15
C THR A 48 0.50 2.55 -7.81
N ILE A 49 1.66 2.59 -7.18
CA ILE A 49 1.82 3.26 -5.90
C ILE A 49 1.51 4.75 -6.01
N LEU A 50 2.09 5.42 -7.01
CA LEU A 50 1.89 6.86 -7.18
C LEU A 50 0.47 7.22 -7.59
N ALA A 51 -0.13 6.47 -8.52
CA ALA A 51 -1.43 6.83 -9.08
C ALA A 51 -2.61 6.30 -8.27
N LYS A 52 -2.49 5.13 -7.67
CA LYS A 52 -3.61 4.47 -7.01
C LYS A 52 -3.52 4.49 -5.48
N ILE A 53 -2.36 4.20 -4.93
CA ILE A 53 -2.21 4.08 -3.48
C ILE A 53 -2.08 5.45 -2.82
N HIS A 54 -1.25 6.33 -3.36
CA HIS A 54 -1.08 7.68 -2.81
C HIS A 54 -2.34 8.53 -2.90
N SER A 55 -3.25 8.20 -3.79
CA SER A 55 -4.52 8.94 -3.93
C SER A 55 -5.61 8.49 -2.96
N ILE A 56 -5.39 7.42 -2.20
CA ILE A 56 -6.37 6.97 -1.21
C ILE A 56 -6.44 7.98 -0.07
N GLU A 57 -7.65 8.44 0.26
CA GLU A 57 -7.87 9.33 1.38
C GLU A 57 -7.40 8.68 2.68
N GLY A 58 -6.64 9.41 3.46
CA GLY A 58 -6.12 8.95 4.74
C GLY A 58 -4.69 8.43 4.69
N VAL A 59 -4.15 8.14 3.51
CA VAL A 59 -2.74 7.74 3.38
C VAL A 59 -1.85 8.96 3.58
N SER A 60 -0.96 8.91 4.58
CA SER A 60 -0.06 10.01 4.89
C SER A 60 1.36 9.78 4.40
N ARG A 61 1.82 8.52 4.39
CA ARG A 61 3.18 8.20 3.98
C ARG A 61 3.26 6.77 3.49
N THR A 62 4.05 6.54 2.44
CA THR A 62 4.38 5.19 1.97
C THR A 62 5.88 5.01 1.89
N GLU A 63 6.33 3.79 2.09
CA GLU A 63 7.71 3.37 1.88
C GLU A 63 7.65 2.07 1.10
N THR A 64 8.41 2.00 0.01
CA THR A 64 8.37 0.85 -0.89
C THR A 64 9.64 0.02 -0.75
N HIS A 65 9.47 -1.27 -0.59
CA HIS A 65 10.56 -2.23 -0.55
C HIS A 65 10.38 -3.21 -1.69
N ILE A 66 11.40 -3.33 -2.53
CA ILE A 66 11.39 -4.29 -3.64
C ILE A 66 11.93 -5.63 -3.13
N VAL A 67 11.16 -6.69 -3.34
CA VAL A 67 11.60 -8.03 -2.96
C VAL A 67 12.70 -8.49 -3.90
N VAL A 68 13.84 -8.85 -3.34
CA VAL A 68 14.98 -9.36 -4.11
C VAL A 68 14.96 -10.88 -4.04
N PRO A 69 14.89 -11.59 -5.17
CA PRO A 69 14.92 -13.04 -5.18
C PRO A 69 16.33 -13.53 -4.85
N LEU A 70 16.43 -14.41 -3.86
CA LEU A 70 17.70 -15.03 -3.44
C LEU A 70 17.66 -16.53 -3.63
#